data_0bc541ffab278b65a9a56ad2f44253e7
#
_entry.id   0bc541ffab278b65a9a56ad2f44253e7
#
_cell.length_a   1.000
_cell.length_b   1.000
_cell.length_c   1.000
_cell.angle_alpha   90.00
_cell.angle_beta   90.00
_cell.angle_gamma   90.00
#
_symmetry.space_group_name_H-M   'P 1'
#
loop_
_entity.id
_entity.type
_entity.pdbx_description
1 polymer ?
#
loop_
_entity_poly.entity_id
_entity_poly.type
_entity_poly.pdbx_seq_one_letter_code
_entity_poly.pdbx_strand_id
1 'polypeptide(L)'
;MTRILLTTTALACAATTAFAGGVERSAGSVAILFEEGNWAEFSLGYVDPDISGVQAVPAGPSSPAGAQSGDIAPAYTQLSGGVKWVISEDVEAAIIVDQPIGASVDYATDTGYLYGGGSAAFGGSVAEVRSLGITGLLKYNLPNNVSVYGGLKAVKTSGEVSLFNGYAMSTSTETDFGYLVGAAWEKPEIAARVALTYASEITHDFASTENGSPTAFSTTIPQSLTLEGQTGVAADTLVFGSVRWVDWSEFDITPPGFAFATGGSSLVDYDNDTITYTLGVGRRFSEEWSGAVLASYEAAQGGFSGNLGPTDGSTSLGVAVTRAIDNYEITLGARYVWIGDAETETPSALPYPPGTTLGDFDDNSGLAVGLKVGYQF
;
A
#
# COMPACT_ATOMS: atom_id res chain seq x y z
N MET A 1 29.36 -23.68 -15.12
CA MET A 1 28.17 -23.87 -14.31
C MET A 1 27.31 -22.64 -14.57
N THR A 2 26.27 -22.77 -15.36
CA THR A 2 25.36 -21.66 -15.73
C THR A 2 24.55 -21.31 -14.48
N ARG A 3 24.85 -20.18 -13.86
CA ARG A 3 24.12 -19.68 -12.70
C ARG A 3 22.68 -19.39 -13.14
N ILE A 4 21.72 -19.92 -12.39
CA ILE A 4 20.31 -19.65 -12.62
C ILE A 4 20.05 -18.25 -12.03
N LEU A 5 20.30 -17.21 -12.82
CA LEU A 5 19.85 -15.85 -12.56
C LEU A 5 18.34 -15.80 -12.86
N LEU A 6 17.53 -16.37 -12.00
CA LEU A 6 16.12 -16.02 -11.88
C LEU A 6 16.09 -14.90 -10.84
N THR A 7 16.14 -13.69 -11.33
CA THR A 7 16.24 -12.50 -10.51
C THR A 7 15.00 -12.34 -9.64
N THR A 8 15.20 -11.88 -8.42
CA THR A 8 14.21 -11.45 -7.43
C THR A 8 13.25 -10.36 -7.93
N THR A 9 13.47 -9.86 -9.14
CA THR A 9 12.74 -8.78 -9.81
C THR A 9 11.25 -9.06 -9.98
N ALA A 10 10.82 -10.32 -10.08
CA ALA A 10 9.40 -10.67 -10.19
C ALA A 10 8.62 -10.35 -8.90
N LEU A 11 9.25 -10.52 -7.72
CA LEU A 11 8.62 -10.19 -6.43
C LEU A 11 8.48 -8.67 -6.23
N ALA A 12 9.46 -7.90 -6.68
CA ALA A 12 9.46 -6.45 -6.51
C ALA A 12 8.40 -5.72 -7.36
N CYS A 13 8.05 -6.24 -8.54
CA CYS A 13 6.89 -5.74 -9.30
C CYS A 13 5.54 -6.17 -8.70
N ALA A 14 5.57 -7.19 -7.83
CA ALA A 14 4.37 -7.63 -7.10
C ALA A 14 4.03 -6.73 -5.90
N ALA A 15 5.03 -6.01 -5.37
CA ALA A 15 4.89 -5.22 -4.15
C ALA A 15 4.20 -3.85 -4.33
N THR A 16 3.88 -3.47 -5.56
CA THR A 16 3.20 -2.19 -5.80
C THR A 16 1.70 -2.41 -5.86
N THR A 17 1.00 -1.94 -4.88
CA THR A 17 -0.44 -1.69 -4.74
C THR A 17 -1.14 -2.53 -3.68
N ALA A 18 -1.33 -1.94 -2.52
CA ALA A 18 -2.44 -2.28 -1.65
C ALA A 18 -3.66 -1.48 -2.13
N PHE A 19 -4.70 -2.14 -2.62
CA PHE A 19 -5.96 -1.51 -2.97
C PHE A 19 -7.04 -1.73 -1.91
N ALA A 20 -6.84 -2.66 -0.97
CA ALA A 20 -7.87 -3.05 -0.03
C ALA A 20 -7.42 -3.01 1.43
N GLY A 21 -6.15 -3.11 1.73
CA GLY A 21 -5.61 -3.11 3.09
C GLY A 21 -5.21 -1.71 3.57
N GLY A 22 -6.16 -0.84 3.89
CA GLY A 22 -5.88 0.46 4.46
C GLY A 22 -5.23 1.45 3.49
N VAL A 23 -4.49 2.42 4.04
CA VAL A 23 -3.79 3.47 3.28
C VAL A 23 -2.37 3.08 2.85
N GLU A 24 -2.02 1.79 2.81
CA GLU A 24 -0.70 1.34 2.38
C GLU A 24 -0.51 1.52 0.87
N ARG A 25 0.60 2.12 0.46
CA ARG A 25 1.03 2.22 -0.95
C ARG A 25 2.26 1.41 -1.28
N SER A 26 3.13 1.16 -0.30
CA SER A 26 4.33 0.34 -0.45
C SER A 26 4.51 -0.57 0.75
N ALA A 27 4.60 -1.86 0.52
CA ALA A 27 4.84 -2.86 1.56
C ALA A 27 6.25 -2.80 2.18
N GLY A 28 7.12 -1.88 1.72
CA GLY A 28 8.47 -1.73 2.26
C GLY A 28 9.38 -2.94 1.98
N SER A 29 9.38 -3.46 0.75
CA SER A 29 10.17 -4.64 0.37
C SER A 29 11.66 -4.45 0.64
N VAL A 30 12.29 -5.46 1.23
CA VAL A 30 13.74 -5.56 1.45
C VAL A 30 14.45 -6.38 0.37
N ALA A 31 13.77 -6.69 -0.74
CA ALA A 31 14.27 -7.56 -1.79
C ALA A 31 15.62 -7.13 -2.38
N ILE A 32 15.92 -5.83 -2.38
CA ILE A 32 17.21 -5.28 -2.83
C ILE A 32 18.41 -5.87 -2.06
N LEU A 33 18.24 -6.28 -0.79
CA LEU A 33 19.29 -6.92 -0.01
C LEU A 33 19.74 -8.29 -0.56
N PHE A 34 18.93 -8.88 -1.44
CA PHE A 34 19.16 -10.20 -2.00
C PHE A 34 19.57 -10.17 -3.47
N GLU A 35 19.74 -8.97 -4.05
CA GLU A 35 20.32 -8.82 -5.39
C GLU A 35 21.83 -9.11 -5.36
N GLU A 36 22.41 -9.57 -6.46
CA GLU A 36 23.83 -9.90 -6.53
C GLU A 36 24.71 -8.63 -6.63
N GLY A 37 25.81 -8.59 -5.90
CA GLY A 37 26.82 -7.53 -5.98
C GLY A 37 26.31 -6.18 -5.51
N ASN A 38 26.91 -5.12 -6.05
CA ASN A 38 26.39 -3.76 -5.89
C ASN A 38 25.22 -3.55 -6.84
N TRP A 39 24.14 -3.00 -6.34
CA TRP A 39 22.89 -2.90 -7.08
C TRP A 39 22.23 -1.54 -6.88
N ALA A 40 21.70 -0.97 -7.94
CA ALA A 40 20.85 0.21 -7.88
C ALA A 40 19.55 -0.09 -8.62
N GLU A 41 18.42 0.39 -8.10
CA GLU A 41 17.14 0.21 -8.76
C GLU A 41 16.26 1.44 -8.64
N PHE A 42 15.42 1.61 -9.65
CA PHE A 42 14.40 2.63 -9.71
C PHE A 42 13.10 2.02 -10.23
N SER A 43 11.98 2.37 -9.62
CA SER A 43 10.65 1.92 -10.05
C SER A 43 9.70 3.10 -10.19
N LEU A 44 8.90 3.06 -11.25
CA LEU A 44 7.80 3.97 -11.52
C LEU A 44 6.54 3.16 -11.72
N GLY A 45 5.53 3.40 -10.91
CA GLY A 45 4.19 2.84 -11.04
C GLY A 45 3.15 3.90 -11.40
N TYR A 46 2.15 3.52 -12.16
CA TYR A 46 0.90 4.24 -12.37
C TYR A 46 -0.24 3.35 -11.96
N VAL A 47 -1.12 3.87 -11.13
CA VAL A 47 -2.23 3.14 -10.52
C VAL A 47 -3.51 3.91 -10.79
N ASP A 48 -4.49 3.23 -11.33
CA ASP A 48 -5.78 3.77 -11.73
C ASP A 48 -6.89 2.92 -11.09
N PRO A 49 -7.34 3.28 -9.87
CA PRO A 49 -8.50 2.65 -9.25
C PRO A 49 -9.78 3.15 -9.93
N ASP A 50 -10.83 2.34 -9.87
CA ASP A 50 -12.21 2.69 -10.23
C ASP A 50 -13.07 2.24 -9.06
N ILE A 51 -13.40 3.19 -8.17
CA ILE A 51 -14.15 2.95 -6.93
C ILE A 51 -15.39 3.83 -6.95
N SER A 52 -16.55 3.19 -7.07
CA SER A 52 -17.84 3.88 -7.11
C SER A 52 -18.88 3.12 -6.31
N GLY A 53 -19.89 3.84 -5.82
CA GLY A 53 -20.95 3.26 -5.03
C GLY A 53 -22.29 3.96 -5.22
N VAL A 54 -23.31 3.37 -4.65
CA VAL A 54 -24.71 3.82 -4.74
C VAL A 54 -25.23 4.15 -3.35
N GLN A 55 -25.84 5.29 -3.20
CA GLN A 55 -26.44 5.71 -1.94
C GLN A 55 -27.69 4.90 -1.61
N ALA A 56 -27.69 4.19 -0.48
CA ALA A 56 -28.77 3.29 -0.08
C ALA A 56 -29.99 4.04 0.50
N VAL A 57 -29.75 5.11 1.25
CA VAL A 57 -30.82 5.90 1.91
C VAL A 57 -30.74 7.38 1.56
N PRO A 58 -31.88 8.11 1.51
CA PRO A 58 -31.85 9.53 1.22
C PRO A 58 -31.19 10.31 2.37
N ALA A 59 -30.32 11.27 2.05
CA ALA A 59 -29.64 12.14 3.05
C ALA A 59 -30.07 13.61 2.93
N GLY A 60 -31.14 13.88 2.22
CA GLY A 60 -31.72 15.22 2.04
C GLY A 60 -32.34 15.39 0.65
N PRO A 61 -32.96 16.56 0.36
CA PRO A 61 -33.61 16.80 -0.92
C PRO A 61 -32.65 16.72 -2.13
N SER A 62 -31.37 17.05 -1.93
CA SER A 62 -30.33 17.03 -2.96
C SER A 62 -29.53 15.73 -2.97
N SER A 63 -29.81 14.79 -2.07
CA SER A 63 -29.07 13.53 -1.90
C SER A 63 -30.07 12.38 -1.74
N PRO A 64 -30.71 11.94 -2.84
CA PRO A 64 -31.71 10.87 -2.82
C PRO A 64 -31.04 9.48 -2.73
N ALA A 65 -31.78 8.50 -2.24
CA ALA A 65 -31.40 7.09 -2.45
C ALA A 65 -31.23 6.80 -3.95
N GLY A 66 -30.26 5.97 -4.30
CA GLY A 66 -29.90 5.66 -5.68
C GLY A 66 -28.94 6.67 -6.34
N ALA A 67 -28.53 7.72 -5.62
CA ALA A 67 -27.48 8.63 -6.10
C ALA A 67 -26.15 7.88 -6.25
N GLN A 68 -25.45 8.08 -7.36
CA GLN A 68 -24.14 7.48 -7.63
C GLN A 68 -23.03 8.35 -7.02
N SER A 69 -21.99 7.76 -6.46
CA SER A 69 -20.82 8.54 -5.99
C SER A 69 -19.98 9.04 -7.17
N GLY A 70 -20.03 8.40 -8.31
CA GLY A 70 -19.00 8.45 -9.34
C GLY A 70 -17.72 7.77 -8.84
N ASP A 71 -16.70 7.73 -9.68
CA ASP A 71 -15.38 7.27 -9.25
C ASP A 71 -14.79 8.30 -8.25
N ILE A 72 -14.42 7.79 -7.07
CA ILE A 72 -13.92 8.61 -5.95
C ILE A 72 -12.42 8.49 -5.74
N ALA A 73 -11.74 7.64 -6.51
CA ALA A 73 -10.35 7.29 -6.29
C ALA A 73 -9.46 7.78 -7.45
N PRO A 74 -8.93 9.02 -7.39
CA PRO A 74 -8.07 9.55 -8.44
C PRO A 74 -6.85 8.67 -8.69
N ALA A 75 -6.48 8.52 -9.96
CA ALA A 75 -5.27 7.83 -10.37
C ALA A 75 -4.02 8.52 -9.78
N TYR A 76 -3.00 7.72 -9.45
CA TYR A 76 -1.76 8.24 -8.87
C TYR A 76 -0.52 7.56 -9.44
N THR A 77 0.62 8.23 -9.26
CA THR A 77 1.94 7.68 -9.57
C THR A 77 2.67 7.33 -8.29
N GLN A 78 3.44 6.24 -8.33
CA GLN A 78 4.27 5.76 -7.24
C GLN A 78 5.72 5.69 -7.70
N LEU A 79 6.62 6.26 -6.91
CA LEU A 79 8.06 6.23 -7.14
C LEU A 79 8.74 5.49 -6.00
N SER A 80 9.66 4.60 -6.35
CA SER A 80 10.55 3.98 -5.38
C SER A 80 11.91 3.71 -6.00
N GLY A 81 12.90 3.47 -5.15
CA GLY A 81 14.23 3.10 -5.62
C GLY A 81 15.14 2.78 -4.45
N GLY A 82 16.31 2.26 -4.77
CA GLY A 82 17.28 1.92 -3.75
C GLY A 82 18.64 1.66 -4.33
N VAL A 83 19.61 1.64 -3.44
CA VAL A 83 20.99 1.27 -3.76
C VAL A 83 21.50 0.34 -2.68
N LYS A 84 22.15 -0.75 -3.11
CA LYS A 84 22.82 -1.73 -2.25
C LYS A 84 24.31 -1.75 -2.54
N TRP A 85 25.10 -1.86 -1.50
CA TRP A 85 26.55 -2.01 -1.55
C TRP A 85 27.01 -3.25 -0.80
N VAL A 86 27.93 -3.98 -1.37
CA VAL A 86 28.72 -5.03 -0.70
C VAL A 86 29.88 -4.34 0.00
N ILE A 87 29.83 -4.29 1.32
CA ILE A 87 30.87 -3.63 2.16
C ILE A 87 32.04 -4.59 2.41
N SER A 88 31.75 -5.86 2.66
CA SER A 88 32.72 -6.95 2.84
C SER A 88 32.08 -8.27 2.43
N GLU A 89 32.83 -9.38 2.56
CA GLU A 89 32.33 -10.72 2.28
C GLU A 89 31.06 -11.08 3.10
N ASP A 90 30.95 -10.54 4.31
CA ASP A 90 29.86 -10.85 5.23
C ASP A 90 28.86 -9.69 5.42
N VAL A 91 29.19 -8.47 4.98
CA VAL A 91 28.39 -7.27 5.28
C VAL A 91 27.92 -6.58 4.01
N GLU A 92 26.65 -6.33 3.96
CA GLU A 92 25.99 -5.55 2.91
C GLU A 92 25.17 -4.41 3.53
N ALA A 93 25.06 -3.30 2.81
CA ALA A 93 24.23 -2.15 3.21
C ALA A 93 23.30 -1.77 2.09
N ALA A 94 22.13 -1.23 2.42
CA ALA A 94 21.22 -0.67 1.43
C ALA A 94 20.54 0.60 1.94
N ILE A 95 20.15 1.46 1.01
CA ILE A 95 19.23 2.58 1.23
C ILE A 95 18.08 2.38 0.27
N ILE A 96 16.85 2.49 0.80
CA ILE A 96 15.60 2.39 0.03
C ILE A 96 14.83 3.70 0.23
N VAL A 97 14.22 4.19 -0.84
CA VAL A 97 13.29 5.31 -0.83
C VAL A 97 11.98 4.83 -1.41
N ASP A 98 10.89 5.03 -0.69
CA ASP A 98 9.54 4.61 -1.09
C ASP A 98 8.45 5.57 -0.60
N GLN A 99 7.21 5.27 -0.93
CA GLN A 99 6.02 5.97 -0.44
C GLN A 99 5.18 4.95 0.36
N PRO A 100 5.42 4.80 1.68
CA PRO A 100 4.82 3.70 2.45
C PRO A 100 3.30 3.82 2.59
N ILE A 101 2.78 5.01 2.86
CA ILE A 101 1.35 5.26 2.97
C ILE A 101 0.91 6.41 2.05
N GLY A 102 -0.36 6.40 1.69
CA GLY A 102 -0.98 7.47 0.93
C GLY A 102 -2.43 7.14 0.59
N ALA A 103 -3.25 8.16 0.57
CA ALA A 103 -4.63 8.08 0.12
C ALA A 103 -4.96 9.31 -0.73
N SER A 104 -5.88 9.12 -1.66
CA SER A 104 -6.46 10.22 -2.43
C SER A 104 -7.91 9.87 -2.70
N VAL A 105 -8.81 10.72 -2.24
CA VAL A 105 -10.27 10.57 -2.38
C VAL A 105 -10.82 11.89 -2.87
N ASP A 106 -11.68 11.84 -3.88
CA ASP A 106 -12.32 13.02 -4.48
C ASP A 106 -13.75 12.68 -4.92
N TYR A 107 -14.72 13.03 -4.10
CA TYR A 107 -16.14 12.88 -4.42
C TYR A 107 -16.60 13.97 -5.37
N ALA A 108 -17.04 13.61 -6.56
CA ALA A 108 -17.55 14.56 -7.56
C ALA A 108 -18.81 15.32 -7.08
N THR A 109 -18.89 16.61 -7.39
CA THR A 109 -19.90 17.53 -6.83
C THR A 109 -21.27 17.47 -7.49
N ASP A 110 -21.43 16.78 -8.62
CA ASP A 110 -22.64 16.78 -9.46
C ASP A 110 -23.44 15.46 -9.42
N THR A 111 -23.04 14.54 -8.55
CA THR A 111 -23.60 13.19 -8.51
C THR A 111 -24.84 13.03 -7.63
N GLY A 112 -25.09 13.95 -6.71
CA GLY A 112 -26.15 13.83 -5.70
C GLY A 112 -25.83 12.89 -4.54
N TYR A 113 -24.71 12.20 -4.57
CA TYR A 113 -24.22 11.41 -3.43
C TYR A 113 -23.87 12.34 -2.26
N LEU A 114 -24.12 11.91 -1.01
CA LEU A 114 -23.95 12.78 0.18
C LEU A 114 -22.56 13.41 0.25
N TYR A 115 -21.51 12.59 0.10
CA TYR A 115 -20.11 13.04 0.17
C TYR A 115 -19.70 13.87 -1.05
N GLY A 116 -20.44 13.80 -2.16
CA GLY A 116 -20.28 14.67 -3.33
C GLY A 116 -20.81 16.10 -3.12
N GLY A 117 -21.32 16.41 -1.93
CA GLY A 117 -21.77 17.73 -1.60
C GLY A 117 -23.13 18.10 -2.21
N GLY A 118 -24.20 17.52 -1.70
CA GLY A 118 -25.58 17.91 -2.03
C GLY A 118 -25.93 19.40 -1.78
N SER A 119 -24.97 20.20 -1.34
CA SER A 119 -25.01 21.66 -1.23
C SER A 119 -23.78 22.24 -1.92
N ALA A 120 -24.01 23.00 -2.98
CA ALA A 120 -22.95 23.71 -3.71
C ALA A 120 -22.10 24.71 -2.86
N ALA A 121 -22.38 24.83 -1.56
CA ALA A 121 -21.70 25.79 -0.69
C ALA A 121 -20.29 25.32 -0.27
N PHE A 122 -20.04 24.01 -0.15
CA PHE A 122 -18.78 23.46 0.38
C PHE A 122 -18.04 22.54 -0.60
N GLY A 123 -18.64 22.17 -1.71
CA GLY A 123 -18.05 21.23 -2.68
C GLY A 123 -18.19 19.76 -2.27
N GLY A 124 -17.53 18.87 -2.98
CA GLY A 124 -17.41 17.46 -2.65
C GLY A 124 -16.38 17.21 -1.55
N SER A 125 -16.43 16.02 -0.96
CA SER A 125 -15.42 15.60 0.01
C SER A 125 -14.13 15.22 -0.69
N VAL A 126 -13.02 15.80 -0.25
CA VAL A 126 -11.66 15.51 -0.73
C VAL A 126 -10.78 15.16 0.45
N ALA A 127 -9.98 14.11 0.32
CA ALA A 127 -9.00 13.77 1.33
C ALA A 127 -7.70 13.33 0.65
N GLU A 128 -6.57 13.75 1.21
CA GLU A 128 -5.26 13.36 0.72
C GLU A 128 -4.29 13.08 1.87
N VAL A 129 -3.58 11.95 1.79
CA VAL A 129 -2.44 11.60 2.65
C VAL A 129 -1.24 11.36 1.76
N ARG A 130 -0.12 12.00 2.07
CA ARG A 130 1.15 11.86 1.35
C ARG A 130 2.25 11.42 2.30
N SER A 131 3.10 10.49 1.85
CA SER A 131 4.29 10.12 2.60
C SER A 131 5.52 9.94 1.71
N LEU A 132 6.69 10.01 2.35
CA LEU A 132 7.98 9.65 1.79
C LEU A 132 8.77 8.92 2.87
N GLY A 133 9.18 7.67 2.57
CA GLY A 133 9.99 6.83 3.43
C GLY A 133 11.44 6.76 2.95
N ILE A 134 12.38 6.77 3.88
CA ILE A 134 13.79 6.46 3.64
C ILE A 134 14.19 5.40 4.65
N THR A 135 14.67 4.25 4.16
CA THR A 135 15.09 3.13 4.99
C THR A 135 16.56 2.82 4.75
N GLY A 136 17.36 2.85 5.82
CA GLY A 136 18.76 2.42 5.80
C GLY A 136 18.89 1.04 6.43
N LEU A 137 19.52 0.10 5.73
CA LEU A 137 19.63 -1.32 6.08
C LEU A 137 21.06 -1.78 6.16
N LEU A 138 21.33 -2.70 7.09
CA LEU A 138 22.52 -3.54 7.13
C LEU A 138 22.10 -5.00 7.12
N LYS A 139 22.79 -5.82 6.32
CA LYS A 139 22.65 -7.29 6.27
C LYS A 139 24.00 -7.91 6.64
N TYR A 140 23.96 -8.90 7.52
CA TYR A 140 25.11 -9.69 7.91
C TYR A 140 24.91 -11.16 7.53
N ASN A 141 25.80 -11.67 6.70
CA ASN A 141 25.79 -13.05 6.22
C ASN A 141 26.49 -13.94 7.24
N LEU A 142 25.74 -14.89 7.81
CA LEU A 142 26.22 -15.88 8.77
C LEU A 142 26.65 -17.17 8.04
N PRO A 143 27.43 -18.04 8.67
CA PRO A 143 27.65 -19.38 8.15
C PRO A 143 26.33 -20.13 7.91
N ASN A 144 26.37 -21.15 7.05
CA ASN A 144 25.24 -22.04 6.72
C ASN A 144 24.09 -21.36 5.97
N ASN A 145 24.39 -20.38 5.14
CA ASN A 145 23.43 -19.70 4.27
C ASN A 145 22.31 -18.94 5.02
N VAL A 146 22.59 -18.53 6.22
CA VAL A 146 21.69 -17.68 7.01
C VAL A 146 22.18 -16.24 6.97
N SER A 147 21.29 -15.29 6.88
CA SER A 147 21.60 -13.88 7.06
C SER A 147 20.63 -13.25 8.05
N VAL A 148 21.08 -12.21 8.72
CA VAL A 148 20.25 -11.34 9.56
C VAL A 148 20.39 -9.92 9.04
N TYR A 149 19.31 -9.16 9.11
CA TYR A 149 19.34 -7.78 8.67
C TYR A 149 18.46 -6.90 9.55
N GLY A 150 18.74 -5.62 9.50
CA GLY A 150 17.95 -4.64 10.21
C GLY A 150 18.33 -3.23 9.84
N GLY A 151 17.51 -2.28 10.24
CA GLY A 151 17.76 -0.90 9.93
C GLY A 151 16.73 0.06 10.50
N LEU A 152 16.92 1.33 10.16
CA LEU A 152 16.05 2.42 10.57
C LEU A 152 15.27 2.93 9.37
N LYS A 153 14.01 3.25 9.61
CA LYS A 153 13.09 3.86 8.64
C LYS A 153 12.67 5.23 9.16
N ALA A 154 12.86 6.27 8.35
CA ALA A 154 12.30 7.59 8.57
C ALA A 154 11.13 7.78 7.62
N VAL A 155 9.96 8.17 8.11
CA VAL A 155 8.78 8.46 7.29
C VAL A 155 8.34 9.89 7.53
N LYS A 156 8.26 10.64 6.44
CA LYS A 156 7.72 11.99 6.39
C LYS A 156 6.29 11.93 5.90
N THR A 157 5.33 12.45 6.69
CA THR A 157 3.89 12.34 6.39
C THR A 157 3.19 13.67 6.56
N SER A 158 2.17 13.92 5.75
CA SER A 158 1.21 15.03 5.86
C SER A 158 -0.15 14.62 5.32
N GLY A 159 -1.22 15.29 5.75
CA GLY A 159 -2.58 15.04 5.29
C GLY A 159 -3.43 16.30 5.24
N GLU A 160 -4.44 16.26 4.38
CA GLU A 160 -5.48 17.29 4.29
C GLU A 160 -6.84 16.65 3.97
N VAL A 161 -7.90 17.24 4.48
CA VAL A 161 -9.27 16.82 4.21
C VAL A 161 -10.20 18.03 4.16
N SER A 162 -11.17 17.97 3.25
CA SER A 162 -12.29 18.90 3.17
C SER A 162 -13.55 18.08 2.91
N LEU A 163 -14.55 18.19 3.79
CA LEU A 163 -15.78 17.42 3.70
C LEU A 163 -16.96 18.24 3.19
N PHE A 164 -17.92 17.57 2.59
CA PHE A 164 -19.18 18.14 2.06
C PHE A 164 -19.96 18.99 3.06
N ASN A 165 -19.76 18.78 4.37
CA ASN A 165 -20.43 19.50 5.45
C ASN A 165 -19.70 20.76 5.91
N GLY A 166 -18.58 21.11 5.24
CA GLY A 166 -17.75 22.27 5.55
C GLY A 166 -16.67 22.02 6.60
N TYR A 167 -16.50 20.80 7.09
CA TYR A 167 -15.32 20.45 7.88
C TYR A 167 -14.07 20.48 7.00
N ALA A 168 -13.01 21.09 7.48
CA ALA A 168 -11.72 21.13 6.81
C ALA A 168 -10.59 20.99 7.83
N MET A 169 -9.60 20.17 7.49
CA MET A 169 -8.40 19.96 8.31
C MET A 169 -7.16 19.90 7.41
N SER A 170 -6.06 20.43 7.94
CA SER A 170 -4.71 20.21 7.38
C SER A 170 -3.73 19.94 8.52
N THR A 171 -2.75 19.06 8.27
CA THR A 171 -1.71 18.75 9.25
C THR A 171 -0.40 19.47 8.94
N SER A 172 0.45 19.61 9.95
CA SER A 172 1.88 19.82 9.74
C SER A 172 2.47 18.65 8.94
N THR A 173 3.69 18.85 8.47
CA THR A 173 4.48 17.76 7.89
C THR A 173 5.45 17.25 8.94
N GLU A 174 5.25 16.01 9.40
CA GLU A 174 6.07 15.40 10.45
C GLU A 174 6.99 14.32 9.87
N THR A 175 8.11 14.09 10.56
CA THR A 175 9.07 13.02 10.20
C THR A 175 9.38 12.22 11.45
N ASP A 176 8.95 10.97 11.45
CA ASP A 176 9.11 10.07 12.58
C ASP A 176 9.82 8.78 12.15
N PHE A 177 10.26 8.01 13.15
CA PHE A 177 11.21 6.94 12.95
C PHE A 177 10.65 5.62 13.45
N GLY A 178 10.93 4.58 12.67
CA GLY A 178 10.74 3.20 13.05
C GLY A 178 11.99 2.38 12.71
N TYR A 179 11.89 1.09 12.94
CA TYR A 179 12.94 0.14 12.61
C TYR A 179 12.35 -1.07 11.92
N LEU A 180 13.21 -1.81 11.24
CA LEU A 180 12.89 -3.14 10.77
C LEU A 180 14.03 -4.11 11.12
N VAL A 181 13.65 -5.37 11.34
CA VAL A 181 14.60 -6.47 11.58
C VAL A 181 14.11 -7.71 10.86
N GLY A 182 15.03 -8.53 10.41
CA GLY A 182 14.68 -9.76 9.75
C GLY A 182 15.82 -10.78 9.69
N ALA A 183 15.46 -11.96 9.23
CA ALA A 183 16.41 -13.03 8.96
C ALA A 183 16.01 -13.76 7.68
N ALA A 184 17.01 -14.26 6.96
CA ALA A 184 16.78 -15.06 5.77
C ALA A 184 17.67 -16.30 5.76
N TRP A 185 17.17 -17.31 5.08
CA TRP A 185 17.92 -18.50 4.69
C TRP A 185 17.88 -18.63 3.18
N GLU A 186 19.06 -18.87 2.59
CA GLU A 186 19.21 -18.96 1.14
C GLU A 186 19.92 -20.25 0.76
N LYS A 187 19.48 -20.90 -0.31
CA LYS A 187 20.16 -22.06 -0.92
C LYS A 187 20.26 -21.83 -2.44
N PRO A 188 21.35 -21.18 -2.88
CA PRO A 188 21.52 -20.73 -4.26
C PRO A 188 21.44 -21.84 -5.30
N GLU A 189 21.83 -23.10 -4.95
CA GLU A 189 21.83 -24.23 -5.88
C GLU A 189 20.43 -24.57 -6.43
N ILE A 190 19.41 -24.23 -5.68
CA ILE A 190 18.00 -24.44 -6.07
C ILE A 190 17.20 -23.12 -6.08
N ALA A 191 17.89 -21.99 -6.09
CA ALA A 191 17.30 -20.65 -6.00
C ALA A 191 16.30 -20.50 -4.84
N ALA A 192 16.50 -21.24 -3.74
CA ALA A 192 15.61 -21.17 -2.59
C ALA A 192 16.02 -20.02 -1.67
N ARG A 193 15.04 -19.26 -1.23
CA ARG A 193 15.13 -18.25 -0.17
C ARG A 193 13.87 -18.26 0.65
N VAL A 194 14.02 -18.11 1.96
CA VAL A 194 12.94 -17.81 2.88
C VAL A 194 13.41 -16.63 3.74
N ALA A 195 12.61 -15.59 3.81
CA ALA A 195 12.94 -14.39 4.60
C ALA A 195 11.74 -14.00 5.47
N LEU A 196 12.01 -13.62 6.71
CA LEU A 196 11.03 -13.09 7.65
C LEU A 196 11.45 -11.69 8.05
N THR A 197 10.58 -10.71 7.84
CA THR A 197 10.82 -9.29 8.15
C THR A 197 9.72 -8.77 9.07
N TYR A 198 10.11 -8.18 10.18
CA TYR A 198 9.26 -7.38 11.05
C TYR A 198 9.57 -5.90 10.85
N ALA A 199 8.57 -5.07 10.67
CA ALA A 199 8.66 -3.62 10.69
C ALA A 199 7.85 -3.07 11.87
N SER A 200 8.49 -2.18 12.65
CA SER A 200 7.82 -1.54 13.79
C SER A 200 6.77 -0.54 13.34
N GLU A 201 5.83 -0.25 14.20
CA GLU A 201 4.95 0.91 14.09
C GLU A 201 5.73 2.23 14.08
N ILE A 202 5.11 3.29 13.53
CA ILE A 202 5.64 4.65 13.54
C ILE A 202 4.50 5.59 13.90
N THR A 203 4.58 6.22 15.08
CA THR A 203 3.59 7.21 15.51
C THR A 203 4.02 8.60 15.08
N HIS A 204 3.12 9.31 14.43
CA HIS A 204 3.25 10.71 14.04
C HIS A 204 2.40 11.58 14.95
N ASP A 205 3.02 12.59 15.56
CA ASP A 205 2.35 13.63 16.36
C ASP A 205 2.16 14.88 15.53
N PHE A 206 0.95 15.07 14.98
CA PHE A 206 0.65 16.19 14.11
C PHE A 206 0.17 17.42 14.87
N ALA A 207 0.77 18.58 14.60
CA ALA A 207 0.07 19.85 14.73
C ALA A 207 -0.92 19.98 13.55
N SER A 208 -2.14 20.37 13.83
CA SER A 208 -3.19 20.47 12.81
C SER A 208 -3.97 21.77 12.92
N THR A 209 -4.70 22.07 11.87
CA THR A 209 -5.67 23.17 11.84
C THR A 209 -7.02 22.61 11.42
N GLU A 210 -8.02 22.64 12.29
CA GLU A 210 -9.38 22.22 12.02
C GLU A 210 -10.30 23.43 11.95
N ASN A 211 -10.95 23.66 10.81
CA ASN A 211 -11.84 24.82 10.58
C ASN A 211 -11.21 26.18 10.99
N GLY A 212 -9.90 26.32 10.72
CA GLY A 212 -9.15 27.54 11.08
C GLY A 212 -8.67 27.61 12.53
N SER A 213 -8.96 26.63 13.37
CA SER A 213 -8.50 26.54 14.76
C SER A 213 -7.34 25.58 14.91
N PRO A 214 -6.27 25.94 15.63
CA PRO A 214 -5.15 25.03 15.87
C PRO A 214 -5.57 23.88 16.80
N THR A 215 -5.21 22.67 16.41
CA THR A 215 -5.42 21.42 17.15
C THR A 215 -4.18 20.52 17.04
N ALA A 216 -4.20 19.34 17.65
CA ALA A 216 -3.17 18.32 17.53
C ALA A 216 -3.77 16.95 17.74
N PHE A 217 -3.24 15.94 17.05
CA PHE A 217 -3.59 14.54 17.23
C PHE A 217 -2.42 13.65 16.80
N SER A 218 -2.45 12.39 17.20
CA SER A 218 -1.46 11.38 16.81
C SER A 218 -2.11 10.35 15.91
N THR A 219 -1.33 9.80 14.98
CA THR A 219 -1.73 8.68 14.11
C THR A 219 -0.57 7.70 14.04
N THR A 220 -0.84 6.40 14.11
CA THR A 220 0.19 5.37 14.08
C THR A 220 0.14 4.61 12.76
N ILE A 221 1.24 4.65 11.98
CA ILE A 221 1.46 3.70 10.87
C ILE A 221 1.71 2.33 11.52
N PRO A 222 0.92 1.29 11.22
CA PRO A 222 0.96 0.05 11.98
C PRO A 222 2.22 -0.78 11.72
N GLN A 223 2.54 -1.62 12.70
CA GLN A 223 3.56 -2.66 12.56
C GLN A 223 3.14 -3.73 11.54
N SER A 224 4.12 -4.46 11.02
CA SER A 224 3.85 -5.53 10.07
C SER A 224 4.84 -6.67 10.15
N LEU A 225 4.40 -7.85 9.73
CA LEU A 225 5.22 -9.05 9.62
C LEU A 225 5.06 -9.65 8.22
N THR A 226 6.19 -9.82 7.51
CA THR A 226 6.19 -10.37 6.16
C THR A 226 7.06 -11.63 6.10
N LEU A 227 6.47 -12.74 5.69
CA LEU A 227 7.17 -13.96 5.33
C LEU A 227 7.21 -14.08 3.82
N GLU A 228 8.40 -14.12 3.24
CA GLU A 228 8.62 -14.29 1.80
C GLU A 228 9.33 -15.62 1.54
N GLY A 229 8.98 -16.27 0.44
CA GLY A 229 9.62 -17.51 0.03
C GLY A 229 9.72 -17.64 -1.47
N GLN A 230 10.79 -18.28 -1.93
CA GLN A 230 10.95 -18.66 -3.33
C GLN A 230 11.75 -19.96 -3.44
N THR A 231 11.57 -20.70 -4.54
CA THR A 231 12.40 -21.86 -4.89
C THR A 231 12.29 -22.21 -6.37
N GLY A 232 13.40 -22.69 -6.94
CA GLY A 232 13.39 -23.31 -8.27
C GLY A 232 12.69 -24.67 -8.21
N VAL A 233 11.66 -24.85 -9.03
CA VAL A 233 10.87 -26.08 -9.09
C VAL A 233 11.18 -26.93 -10.34
N ALA A 234 11.71 -26.30 -11.37
CA ALA A 234 12.19 -26.94 -12.59
C ALA A 234 13.28 -26.09 -13.24
N ALA A 235 13.91 -26.59 -14.31
CA ALA A 235 14.83 -25.76 -15.08
C ALA A 235 14.15 -24.47 -15.52
N ASP A 236 14.81 -23.33 -15.27
CA ASP A 236 14.35 -22.00 -15.64
C ASP A 236 12.97 -21.60 -15.06
N THR A 237 12.51 -22.28 -14.00
CA THR A 237 11.19 -22.01 -13.40
C THR A 237 11.31 -21.85 -11.89
N LEU A 238 10.81 -20.71 -11.40
CA LEU A 238 10.77 -20.32 -10.00
C LEU A 238 9.33 -20.23 -9.54
N VAL A 239 9.04 -20.73 -8.35
CA VAL A 239 7.82 -20.40 -7.58
C VAL A 239 8.21 -19.46 -6.46
N PHE A 240 7.41 -18.44 -6.23
CA PHE A 240 7.61 -17.46 -5.15
C PHE A 240 6.29 -17.05 -4.53
N GLY A 241 6.35 -16.55 -3.33
CA GLY A 241 5.15 -16.04 -2.65
C GLY A 241 5.47 -15.35 -1.34
N SER A 242 4.45 -14.74 -0.77
CA SER A 242 4.54 -14.08 0.53
C SER A 242 3.24 -14.18 1.31
N VAL A 243 3.37 -14.05 2.62
CA VAL A 243 2.27 -13.80 3.56
C VAL A 243 2.66 -12.56 4.35
N ARG A 244 1.82 -11.53 4.30
CA ARG A 244 2.02 -10.27 5.00
C ARG A 244 0.85 -9.99 5.91
N TRP A 245 1.12 -9.83 7.20
CA TRP A 245 0.20 -9.32 8.21
C TRP A 245 0.50 -7.86 8.50
N VAL A 246 -0.53 -7.04 8.67
CA VAL A 246 -0.46 -5.64 9.08
C VAL A 246 -1.50 -5.39 10.16
N ASP A 247 -1.09 -4.75 11.25
CA ASP A 247 -1.89 -4.42 12.45
C ASP A 247 -2.73 -3.15 12.20
N TRP A 248 -3.65 -3.22 11.21
CA TRP A 248 -4.44 -2.06 10.83
C TRP A 248 -5.43 -1.62 11.91
N SER A 249 -5.79 -2.48 12.85
CA SER A 249 -6.68 -2.13 13.98
C SER A 249 -6.10 -1.07 14.92
N GLU A 250 -4.78 -0.80 14.85
CA GLU A 250 -4.11 0.28 15.60
C GLU A 250 -4.06 1.62 14.82
N PHE A 251 -4.54 1.64 13.56
CA PHE A 251 -4.52 2.85 12.75
C PHE A 251 -5.81 3.63 12.91
N ASP A 252 -5.70 4.90 13.32
CA ASP A 252 -6.80 5.85 13.29
C ASP A 252 -6.32 7.27 12.93
N ILE A 253 -7.23 8.05 12.36
CA ILE A 253 -7.11 9.50 12.19
C ILE A 253 -8.30 10.12 12.91
N THR A 254 -8.08 10.58 14.15
CA THR A 254 -9.12 11.08 15.05
C THR A 254 -8.84 12.52 15.52
N PRO A 255 -8.98 13.52 14.62
CA PRO A 255 -8.78 14.92 15.01
C PRO A 255 -9.82 15.34 16.05
N PRO A 256 -9.42 16.06 17.12
CA PRO A 256 -10.29 16.32 18.27
C PRO A 256 -11.53 17.17 17.94
N GLY A 257 -11.44 18.09 16.99
CA GLY A 257 -12.59 18.89 16.55
C GLY A 257 -13.62 18.06 15.79
N PHE A 258 -13.16 17.12 14.93
CA PHE A 258 -14.02 16.17 14.25
C PHE A 258 -14.70 15.21 15.24
N ALA A 259 -13.93 14.60 16.13
CA ALA A 259 -14.43 13.70 17.15
C ALA A 259 -15.48 14.40 18.05
N PHE A 260 -15.22 15.64 18.47
CA PHE A 260 -16.21 16.43 19.23
C PHE A 260 -17.51 16.66 18.45
N ALA A 261 -17.40 16.99 17.16
CA ALA A 261 -18.57 17.29 16.33
C ALA A 261 -19.42 16.05 15.97
N THR A 262 -18.79 14.87 15.93
CA THR A 262 -19.42 13.60 15.53
C THR A 262 -19.76 12.68 16.70
N GLY A 263 -19.44 13.08 17.93
CA GLY A 263 -19.70 12.29 19.14
C GLY A 263 -18.68 11.17 19.37
N GLY A 264 -17.45 11.33 18.86
CA GLY A 264 -16.32 10.43 19.09
C GLY A 264 -15.86 9.61 17.87
N SER A 265 -16.44 9.85 16.67
CA SER A 265 -16.05 9.12 15.48
C SER A 265 -14.67 9.55 14.96
N SER A 266 -13.96 8.64 14.33
CA SER A 266 -12.74 8.90 13.57
C SER A 266 -13.06 9.39 12.15
N LEU A 267 -12.12 10.09 11.52
CA LEU A 267 -12.19 10.39 10.08
C LEU A 267 -11.89 9.14 9.25
N VAL A 268 -10.91 8.36 9.72
CA VAL A 268 -10.50 7.07 9.15
C VAL A 268 -10.06 6.18 10.31
N ASP A 269 -10.54 4.96 10.34
CA ASP A 269 -10.13 3.89 11.24
C ASP A 269 -10.35 2.53 10.56
N TYR A 270 -9.73 1.50 11.08
CA TYR A 270 -9.91 0.14 10.60
C TYR A 270 -10.17 -0.79 11.80
N ASP A 271 -11.24 -1.57 11.72
CA ASP A 271 -11.66 -2.46 12.81
C ASP A 271 -10.79 -3.72 12.93
N ASN A 272 -10.11 -4.11 11.85
CA ASN A 272 -9.44 -5.40 11.76
C ASN A 272 -8.06 -5.30 11.11
N ASP A 273 -7.19 -6.23 11.50
CA ASP A 273 -5.92 -6.46 10.83
C ASP A 273 -6.12 -7.11 9.47
N THR A 274 -5.15 -6.95 8.58
CA THR A 274 -5.17 -7.61 7.28
C THR A 274 -4.08 -8.66 7.14
N ILE A 275 -4.37 -9.70 6.36
CA ILE A 275 -3.40 -10.69 5.90
C ILE A 275 -3.51 -10.82 4.39
N THR A 276 -2.45 -10.41 3.70
CA THR A 276 -2.34 -10.53 2.25
C THR A 276 -1.48 -11.74 1.88
N TYR A 277 -1.99 -12.58 1.02
CA TYR A 277 -1.29 -13.74 0.44
C TYR A 277 -0.92 -13.44 -0.99
N THR A 278 0.32 -13.75 -1.38
CA THR A 278 0.77 -13.65 -2.77
C THR A 278 1.42 -14.95 -3.19
N LEU A 279 1.12 -15.42 -4.41
CA LEU A 279 1.75 -16.58 -5.02
C LEU A 279 2.04 -16.27 -6.50
N GLY A 280 3.22 -16.65 -6.98
CA GLY A 280 3.61 -16.42 -8.34
C GLY A 280 4.53 -17.50 -8.90
N VAL A 281 4.61 -17.52 -10.22
CA VAL A 281 5.51 -18.38 -10.99
C VAL A 281 6.27 -17.50 -11.96
N GLY A 282 7.60 -17.59 -11.89
CA GLY A 282 8.53 -16.95 -12.83
C GLY A 282 9.18 -17.98 -13.75
N ARG A 283 9.40 -17.61 -14.99
CA ARG A 283 10.09 -18.44 -15.96
C ARG A 283 11.07 -17.63 -16.80
N ARG A 284 12.26 -18.17 -16.96
CA ARG A 284 13.25 -17.66 -17.90
C ARG A 284 13.02 -18.32 -19.27
N PHE A 285 12.83 -17.50 -20.29
CA PHE A 285 12.56 -17.95 -21.67
C PHE A 285 13.85 -18.03 -22.49
N SER A 286 14.82 -17.15 -22.20
CA SER A 286 16.14 -17.11 -22.81
C SER A 286 17.15 -16.53 -21.81
N GLU A 287 18.39 -16.33 -22.22
CA GLU A 287 19.41 -15.66 -21.40
C GLU A 287 19.05 -14.20 -21.09
N GLU A 288 18.31 -13.54 -21.99
CA GLU A 288 17.92 -12.14 -21.85
C GLU A 288 16.48 -11.95 -21.33
N TRP A 289 15.59 -12.92 -21.49
CA TRP A 289 14.17 -12.72 -21.24
C TRP A 289 13.61 -13.66 -20.18
N SER A 290 12.89 -13.09 -19.25
CA SER A 290 12.08 -13.80 -18.26
C SER A 290 10.71 -13.16 -18.11
N GLY A 291 9.79 -13.88 -17.51
CA GLY A 291 8.47 -13.36 -17.19
C GLY A 291 7.89 -14.04 -15.99
N ALA A 292 6.89 -13.43 -15.39
CA ALA A 292 6.18 -13.96 -14.23
C ALA A 292 4.69 -13.70 -14.31
N VAL A 293 3.94 -14.59 -13.68
CA VAL A 293 2.51 -14.41 -13.38
C VAL A 293 2.36 -14.58 -11.89
N LEU A 294 1.54 -13.74 -11.27
CA LEU A 294 1.29 -13.77 -9.84
C LEU A 294 -0.19 -13.48 -9.54
N ALA A 295 -0.67 -14.02 -8.45
CA ALA A 295 -1.96 -13.70 -7.87
C ALA A 295 -1.78 -13.29 -6.42
N SER A 296 -2.62 -12.35 -5.96
CA SER A 296 -2.69 -11.99 -4.54
C SER A 296 -4.14 -12.04 -4.06
N TYR A 297 -4.31 -12.30 -2.79
CA TYR A 297 -5.60 -12.37 -2.12
C TYR A 297 -5.50 -11.76 -0.73
N GLU A 298 -6.47 -10.93 -0.41
CA GLU A 298 -6.75 -10.40 0.92
C GLU A 298 -8.23 -10.60 1.22
N ALA A 299 -8.53 -11.19 2.36
CA ALA A 299 -9.90 -11.49 2.72
C ALA A 299 -10.68 -10.22 3.07
N ALA A 300 -11.93 -10.16 2.65
CA ALA A 300 -12.87 -9.18 3.18
C ALA A 300 -13.11 -9.46 4.68
N GLN A 301 -13.15 -8.37 5.46
CA GLN A 301 -13.34 -8.43 6.91
C GLN A 301 -14.81 -8.28 7.29
N GLY A 302 -15.60 -7.64 6.42
CA GLY A 302 -17.01 -7.31 6.67
C GLY A 302 -17.18 -6.14 7.65
N GLY A 303 -18.41 -5.74 7.88
CA GLY A 303 -18.72 -4.54 8.64
C GLY A 303 -18.80 -3.31 7.76
N PHE A 304 -18.74 -2.12 8.36
CA PHE A 304 -18.73 -0.86 7.61
C PHE A 304 -17.30 -0.39 7.36
N SER A 305 -17.03 0.00 6.13
CA SER A 305 -15.81 0.73 5.77
C SER A 305 -16.01 2.23 5.92
N GLY A 306 -14.92 2.96 6.13
CA GLY A 306 -14.95 4.41 6.21
C GLY A 306 -15.38 5.06 4.88
N ASN A 307 -16.15 6.13 4.94
CA ASN A 307 -16.58 6.86 3.74
C ASN A 307 -15.42 7.51 2.95
N LEU A 308 -14.21 7.59 3.51
CA LEU A 308 -13.00 8.07 2.83
C LEU A 308 -12.11 6.92 2.32
N GLY A 309 -12.61 5.68 2.32
CA GLY A 309 -11.89 4.50 1.82
C GLY A 309 -12.82 3.29 1.79
N PRO A 310 -13.91 3.32 0.99
CA PRO A 310 -14.93 2.27 0.99
C PRO A 310 -14.46 1.04 0.20
N THR A 311 -13.54 0.30 0.79
CA THR A 311 -13.01 -0.95 0.22
C THR A 311 -12.86 -2.01 1.31
N ASP A 312 -13.04 -3.30 0.97
CA ASP A 312 -12.89 -4.42 1.91
C ASP A 312 -12.41 -5.68 1.20
N GLY A 313 -11.14 -6.04 1.45
CA GLY A 313 -10.50 -7.17 0.80
C GLY A 313 -10.21 -6.97 -0.69
N SER A 314 -9.44 -7.88 -1.29
CA SER A 314 -9.15 -7.85 -2.72
C SER A 314 -8.65 -9.18 -3.27
N THR A 315 -8.78 -9.32 -4.59
CA THR A 315 -8.09 -10.36 -5.36
C THR A 315 -7.37 -9.69 -6.53
N SER A 316 -6.16 -10.12 -6.85
CA SER A 316 -5.45 -9.55 -7.99
C SER A 316 -4.73 -10.58 -8.84
N LEU A 317 -4.54 -10.24 -10.11
CA LEU A 317 -3.72 -11.00 -11.04
C LEU A 317 -2.73 -10.06 -11.71
N GLY A 318 -1.44 -10.43 -11.68
CA GLY A 318 -0.35 -9.65 -12.24
C GLY A 318 0.49 -10.44 -13.22
N VAL A 319 1.07 -9.73 -14.16
CA VAL A 319 2.06 -10.25 -15.12
C VAL A 319 3.25 -9.32 -15.17
N ALA A 320 4.43 -9.89 -15.37
CA ALA A 320 5.65 -9.09 -15.56
C ALA A 320 6.55 -9.74 -16.61
N VAL A 321 7.26 -8.90 -17.35
CA VAL A 321 8.30 -9.32 -18.30
C VAL A 321 9.57 -8.54 -18.00
N THR A 322 10.67 -9.25 -17.86
CA THR A 322 11.99 -8.67 -17.60
C THR A 322 12.93 -8.95 -18.78
N ARG A 323 13.68 -7.94 -19.16
CA ARG A 323 14.78 -8.04 -20.07
C ARG A 323 16.10 -7.70 -19.40
N ALA A 324 17.04 -8.62 -19.43
CA ALA A 324 18.42 -8.40 -19.01
C ALA A 324 19.27 -7.95 -20.21
N ILE A 325 19.99 -6.84 -20.07
CA ILE A 325 20.88 -6.28 -21.10
C ILE A 325 22.16 -5.84 -20.40
N ASP A 326 23.27 -6.55 -20.64
CA ASP A 326 24.53 -6.31 -19.93
C ASP A 326 24.32 -6.33 -18.40
N ASN A 327 24.52 -5.20 -17.75
CA ASN A 327 24.35 -5.01 -16.31
C ASN A 327 22.97 -4.43 -15.93
N TYR A 328 22.07 -4.27 -16.90
CA TYR A 328 20.72 -3.72 -16.64
C TYR A 328 19.67 -4.80 -16.66
N GLU A 329 18.69 -4.64 -15.80
CA GLU A 329 17.43 -5.38 -15.82
C GLU A 329 16.26 -4.40 -15.95
N ILE A 330 15.47 -4.56 -17.00
CA ILE A 330 14.31 -3.72 -17.25
C ILE A 330 13.07 -4.59 -17.16
N THR A 331 12.21 -4.31 -16.20
CA THR A 331 10.96 -5.04 -15.98
C THR A 331 9.76 -4.13 -16.25
N LEU A 332 8.85 -4.62 -17.05
CA LEU A 332 7.51 -4.07 -17.23
C LEU A 332 6.50 -5.01 -16.59
N GLY A 333 5.60 -4.45 -15.79
CA GLY A 333 4.54 -5.19 -15.12
C GLY A 333 3.19 -4.54 -15.30
N ALA A 334 2.14 -5.35 -15.22
CA ALA A 334 0.76 -4.93 -15.13
C ALA A 334 0.02 -5.81 -14.12
N ARG A 335 -0.91 -5.22 -13.36
CA ARG A 335 -1.75 -5.92 -12.40
C ARG A 335 -3.17 -5.39 -12.51
N TYR A 336 -4.12 -6.30 -12.53
CA TYR A 336 -5.53 -6.00 -12.36
C TYR A 336 -5.97 -6.46 -10.98
N VAL A 337 -6.76 -5.61 -10.30
CA VAL A 337 -7.25 -5.86 -8.93
C VAL A 337 -8.77 -5.80 -8.96
N TRP A 338 -9.41 -6.84 -8.48
CA TRP A 338 -10.81 -6.84 -8.08
C TRP A 338 -10.85 -6.43 -6.62
N ILE A 339 -11.43 -5.28 -6.34
CA ILE A 339 -11.62 -4.74 -4.99
C ILE A 339 -12.90 -5.35 -4.45
N GLY A 340 -12.87 -5.82 -3.21
CA GLY A 340 -14.03 -6.43 -2.59
C GLY A 340 -15.11 -5.39 -2.24
N ASP A 341 -16.34 -5.88 -2.14
CA ASP A 341 -17.52 -5.06 -1.86
C ASP A 341 -17.45 -4.47 -0.45
N ALA A 342 -17.91 -3.23 -0.30
CA ALA A 342 -17.89 -2.53 0.97
C ALA A 342 -19.18 -1.71 1.17
N GLU A 343 -19.67 -1.71 2.40
CA GLU A 343 -20.75 -0.82 2.82
C GLU A 343 -20.19 0.31 3.68
N THR A 344 -20.75 1.50 3.58
CA THR A 344 -20.43 2.62 4.47
C THR A 344 -21.62 2.97 5.36
N GLU A 345 -21.35 3.44 6.60
CA GLU A 345 -22.39 3.80 7.54
C GLU A 345 -22.84 5.26 7.36
N THR A 346 -24.14 5.51 7.65
CA THR A 346 -24.67 6.87 7.67
C THR A 346 -23.99 7.71 8.77
N PRO A 347 -23.56 8.96 8.46
CA PRO A 347 -23.06 9.87 9.48
C PRO A 347 -24.08 10.07 10.62
N SER A 348 -23.60 10.16 11.86
CA SER A 348 -24.42 10.32 13.06
C SER A 348 -25.33 11.58 13.06
N ALA A 349 -25.03 12.55 12.20
CA ALA A 349 -25.85 13.75 12.00
C ALA A 349 -27.15 13.48 11.23
N LEU A 350 -27.28 12.37 10.55
CA LEU A 350 -28.50 11.97 9.85
C LEU A 350 -29.47 11.27 10.79
N PRO A 351 -30.81 11.38 10.54
CA PRO A 351 -31.85 10.84 11.43
C PRO A 351 -32.04 9.31 11.24
N TYR A 352 -30.97 8.57 11.13
CA TYR A 352 -31.00 7.11 10.98
C TYR A 352 -30.44 6.41 12.23
N PRO A 353 -30.91 5.20 12.55
CA PRO A 353 -30.29 4.40 13.60
C PRO A 353 -28.84 4.05 13.24
N PRO A 354 -27.95 3.89 14.24
CA PRO A 354 -26.63 3.30 14.01
C PRO A 354 -26.74 1.94 13.28
N GLY A 355 -25.78 1.64 12.41
CA GLY A 355 -25.81 0.45 11.57
C GLY A 355 -26.67 0.58 10.31
N THR A 356 -27.06 1.80 9.92
CA THR A 356 -27.77 2.03 8.65
C THR A 356 -26.75 2.29 7.54
N THR A 357 -26.84 1.52 6.46
CA THR A 357 -25.99 1.68 5.27
C THR A 357 -26.29 3.01 4.57
N LEU A 358 -25.23 3.80 4.36
CA LEU A 358 -25.27 5.00 3.52
C LEU A 358 -25.01 4.66 2.06
N GLY A 359 -23.94 3.95 1.79
CA GLY A 359 -23.46 3.63 0.43
C GLY A 359 -23.05 2.18 0.31
N ASP A 360 -23.42 1.58 -0.83
CA ASP A 360 -22.98 0.28 -1.29
C ASP A 360 -21.95 0.48 -2.39
N PHE A 361 -20.75 -0.07 -2.20
CA PHE A 361 -19.61 0.00 -3.13
C PHE A 361 -19.30 -1.42 -3.59
N ASP A 362 -19.75 -1.76 -4.78
CA ASP A 362 -19.62 -3.08 -5.38
C ASP A 362 -19.00 -3.02 -6.78
N ASP A 363 -18.53 -4.16 -7.29
CA ASP A 363 -17.92 -4.29 -8.63
C ASP A 363 -16.70 -3.36 -8.86
N ASN A 364 -16.01 -2.95 -7.82
CA ASN A 364 -14.87 -2.04 -7.86
C ASN A 364 -13.60 -2.74 -8.33
N SER A 365 -12.73 -2.00 -8.99
CA SER A 365 -11.50 -2.56 -9.56
C SER A 365 -10.36 -1.55 -9.62
N GLY A 366 -9.19 -1.99 -10.04
CA GLY A 366 -8.06 -1.11 -10.29
C GLY A 366 -7.06 -1.73 -11.26
N LEU A 367 -6.43 -0.89 -12.05
CA LEU A 367 -5.33 -1.25 -12.93
C LEU A 367 -4.04 -0.59 -12.47
N ALA A 368 -2.98 -1.39 -12.34
CA ALA A 368 -1.65 -0.87 -12.10
C ALA A 368 -0.70 -1.28 -13.21
N VAL A 369 0.14 -0.36 -13.65
CA VAL A 369 1.25 -0.64 -14.57
C VAL A 369 2.54 -0.09 -14.00
N GLY A 370 3.66 -0.78 -14.22
CA GLY A 370 4.93 -0.40 -13.62
C GLY A 370 6.13 -0.69 -14.50
N LEU A 371 7.14 0.15 -14.35
CA LEU A 371 8.47 -0.01 -14.90
C LEU A 371 9.46 -0.08 -13.75
N LYS A 372 10.32 -1.10 -13.73
CA LYS A 372 11.48 -1.18 -12.85
C LYS A 372 12.76 -1.27 -13.70
N VAL A 373 13.76 -0.52 -13.33
CA VAL A 373 15.11 -0.59 -13.92
C VAL A 373 16.08 -0.90 -12.79
N GLY A 374 16.77 -2.03 -12.89
CA GLY A 374 17.86 -2.44 -12.04
C GLY A 374 19.20 -2.28 -12.76
N TYR A 375 20.26 -1.99 -12.02
CA TYR A 375 21.62 -1.85 -12.53
C TYR A 375 22.63 -2.44 -11.55
N GLN A 376 23.41 -3.41 -12.03
CA GLN A 376 24.53 -3.99 -11.30
C GLN A 376 25.83 -3.23 -11.64
N PHE A 377 26.57 -2.74 -10.62
CA PHE A 377 27.78 -1.92 -10.80
C PHE A 377 28.96 -2.35 -9.94
#